data_046403858c850ee57873236c5e56faac
#
_entry.id   046403858c850ee57873236c5e56faac
#
_cell.length_a   1.000
_cell.length_b   1.000
_cell.length_c   1.000
_cell.angle_alpha   90.00
_cell.angle_beta   90.00
_cell.angle_gamma   90.00
#
_symmetry.space_group_name_H-M   'P 1'
#
loop_
_entity.id
_entity.type
_entity.pdbx_description
1 polymer ?
#
loop_
_entity_poly.entity_id
_entity_poly.type
_entity_poly.pdbx_seq_one_letter_code
_entity_poly.pdbx_strand_id
1 'polypeptide(L)'
;MICSHPVNVQTYLARCLFFPMKDSQLTGQTMKYLPHTAKDLQAMLEVIGVKSLDELYSEVPEELKLKKDLDIPSAMSEIEIRKHIKTLADKNLQLKSFAGAGVYDHYTPSVIPYITSRSEFSTSYTPYQAEISQGTLQYIFEYQTMMTRLTGMDLSNASMYDGSTATAEAMLMCVASAKKRNKVLISETFNPSTLRVVKTYAKYHGVDLIVIPAQTDKTTDKTAIFKALEEGDVAGVIVPQPNYFGVIEDFSGLAEACHAAKSLLVVNTMASALGILKSPGEWGADIACGEAQSLGVPMNFGGPFIGYLCTKSSLIRKMPGRIVGQTEDTKGNRCFVLTMQAREQHIRREKATSNICTAQGFMCLCVACYLALMGEKGLREVNEISYSGAHYLHEKLLETGAFEEVHSKQPFLNEFSLRFTGSKEQLEEFRRDLAEKHGILAGIIAEGCDNIIIFAVTEQRTSEEMSILIETARKYKA
;
A
#
# COMPACT_ATOMS: atom_id res chain seq x y z
N MET A 1 14.48 56.04 -24.04
CA MET A 1 14.15 55.57 -25.39
C MET A 1 13.59 54.17 -25.26
N ILE A 2 12.28 54.05 -25.32
CA ILE A 2 11.57 52.78 -25.20
C ILE A 2 11.38 52.25 -26.61
N CYS A 3 12.04 51.16 -26.95
CA CYS A 3 11.84 50.46 -28.20
C CYS A 3 10.49 49.72 -28.16
N SER A 4 9.48 50.33 -28.79
CA SER A 4 8.19 49.73 -29.07
C SER A 4 8.28 48.94 -30.39
N HIS A 5 8.42 47.61 -30.28
CA HIS A 5 8.04 46.73 -31.37
C HIS A 5 6.94 45.80 -30.84
N PRO A 6 5.73 45.84 -31.40
CA PRO A 6 4.69 44.90 -31.04
C PRO A 6 5.07 43.52 -31.55
N VAL A 7 5.38 42.63 -30.62
CA VAL A 7 5.51 41.19 -30.92
C VAL A 7 4.11 40.71 -31.31
N ASN A 8 3.95 40.36 -32.58
CA ASN A 8 2.68 39.85 -33.09
C ASN A 8 2.40 38.45 -32.52
N VAL A 9 1.65 38.44 -31.43
CA VAL A 9 1.26 37.22 -30.69
C VAL A 9 0.54 36.21 -31.61
N GLN A 10 -0.18 36.69 -32.64
CA GLN A 10 -0.84 35.81 -33.61
C GLN A 10 0.16 35.00 -34.46
N THR A 11 1.31 35.60 -34.81
CA THR A 11 2.35 34.89 -35.56
C THR A 11 3.08 33.85 -34.72
N TYR A 12 3.18 34.06 -33.41
CA TYR A 12 3.79 33.10 -32.49
C TYR A 12 2.86 31.92 -32.23
N LEU A 13 1.54 32.16 -32.02
CA LEU A 13 0.54 31.12 -31.86
C LEU A 13 0.32 30.29 -33.14
N ALA A 14 0.34 30.93 -34.31
CA ALA A 14 0.23 30.23 -35.60
C ALA A 14 1.42 29.30 -35.88
N ARG A 15 2.63 29.67 -35.44
CA ARG A 15 3.83 28.80 -35.59
C ARG A 15 3.80 27.60 -34.63
N CYS A 16 3.16 27.70 -33.47
CA CYS A 16 3.03 26.56 -32.52
C CYS A 16 1.92 25.59 -32.92
N LEU A 17 0.91 26.00 -33.71
CA LEU A 17 -0.28 25.20 -33.98
C LEU A 17 -0.28 24.44 -35.32
N PHE A 18 0.64 24.74 -36.27
CA PHE A 18 0.50 24.22 -37.63
C PHE A 18 1.71 23.53 -38.27
N PHE A 19 2.81 23.31 -37.57
CA PHE A 19 3.93 22.55 -38.13
C PHE A 19 4.34 21.40 -37.21
N PRO A 20 4.16 20.15 -37.64
CA PRO A 20 4.89 19.05 -37.03
C PRO A 20 6.38 19.29 -37.31
N MET A 21 7.15 19.52 -36.25
CA MET A 21 8.62 19.64 -36.38
C MET A 21 9.16 18.29 -36.84
N LYS A 22 9.71 18.24 -38.06
CA LYS A 22 10.48 17.07 -38.50
C LYS A 22 11.77 17.02 -37.69
N ASP A 23 12.13 15.83 -37.20
CA ASP A 23 13.30 15.58 -36.36
C ASP A 23 14.64 16.13 -36.89
N SER A 24 14.73 16.40 -38.19
CA SER A 24 15.93 17.03 -38.81
C SER A 24 16.16 18.50 -38.44
N GLN A 25 15.26 19.16 -37.69
CA GLN A 25 15.42 20.57 -37.28
C GLN A 25 15.83 20.76 -35.81
N LEU A 26 16.00 19.66 -35.04
CA LEU A 26 16.47 19.75 -33.65
C LEU A 26 17.95 20.15 -33.49
N THR A 27 18.73 20.14 -34.57
CA THR A 27 20.16 20.48 -34.56
C THR A 27 20.46 21.99 -34.43
N GLY A 28 19.44 22.84 -34.33
CA GLY A 28 19.59 24.28 -34.21
C GLY A 28 18.78 24.98 -33.10
N GLN A 29 17.94 24.26 -32.37
CA GLN A 29 17.17 24.86 -31.28
C GLN A 29 17.74 24.44 -29.92
N THR A 30 18.19 25.42 -29.14
CA THR A 30 18.51 25.23 -27.72
C THR A 30 17.26 24.76 -27.00
N MET A 31 17.26 23.52 -26.57
CA MET A 31 16.22 23.03 -25.67
C MET A 31 16.31 23.80 -24.34
N LYS A 32 15.17 24.21 -23.79
CA LYS A 32 15.11 25.03 -22.55
C LYS A 32 15.93 24.47 -21.37
N TYR A 33 16.18 23.18 -21.35
CA TYR A 33 16.91 22.48 -20.29
C TYR A 33 18.31 21.99 -20.72
N LEU A 34 18.71 22.22 -21.95
CA LEU A 34 20.05 21.92 -22.46
C LEU A 34 20.69 23.25 -22.89
N PRO A 35 21.45 23.91 -22.00
CA PRO A 35 21.93 25.27 -22.22
C PRO A 35 23.08 25.34 -23.23
N HIS A 36 23.70 24.21 -23.60
CA HIS A 36 24.84 24.19 -24.49
C HIS A 36 24.42 24.41 -25.94
N THR A 37 25.07 25.40 -26.61
CA THR A 37 24.92 25.62 -28.03
C THR A 37 25.80 24.64 -28.82
N ALA A 38 25.59 24.54 -30.15
CA ALA A 38 26.48 23.75 -31.01
C ALA A 38 27.95 24.20 -30.93
N LYS A 39 28.20 25.52 -30.72
CA LYS A 39 29.55 26.08 -30.54
C LYS A 39 30.15 25.61 -29.19
N ASP A 40 29.35 25.55 -28.13
CA ASP A 40 29.83 25.08 -26.83
C ASP A 40 30.16 23.59 -26.90
N LEU A 41 29.33 22.78 -27.57
CA LEU A 41 29.59 21.35 -27.79
C LEU A 41 30.90 21.17 -28.60
N GLN A 42 31.09 21.92 -29.66
CA GLN A 42 32.31 21.84 -30.46
C GLN A 42 33.56 22.21 -29.64
N ALA A 43 33.50 23.27 -28.84
CA ALA A 43 34.59 23.65 -27.95
C ALA A 43 34.90 22.58 -26.89
N MET A 44 33.88 21.93 -26.32
CA MET A 44 34.06 20.82 -25.39
C MET A 44 34.71 19.61 -26.08
N LEU A 45 34.28 19.23 -27.27
CA LEU A 45 34.86 18.12 -28.02
C LEU A 45 36.34 18.39 -28.37
N GLU A 46 36.69 19.61 -28.73
CA GLU A 46 38.08 20.05 -28.99
C GLU A 46 38.95 19.90 -27.73
N VAL A 47 38.44 20.31 -26.55
CA VAL A 47 39.18 20.17 -25.30
C VAL A 47 39.39 18.70 -24.93
N ILE A 48 38.36 17.84 -25.17
CA ILE A 48 38.46 16.38 -24.91
C ILE A 48 39.37 15.71 -25.94
N GLY A 49 39.53 16.28 -27.13
CA GLY A 49 40.34 15.72 -28.21
C GLY A 49 39.62 14.73 -29.12
N VAL A 50 38.28 14.79 -29.18
CA VAL A 50 37.43 13.95 -30.04
C VAL A 50 36.68 14.79 -31.06
N LYS A 51 36.26 14.18 -32.18
CA LYS A 51 35.61 14.91 -33.29
C LYS A 51 34.10 14.92 -33.21
N SER A 52 33.53 13.98 -32.48
CA SER A 52 32.08 13.84 -32.37
C SER A 52 31.69 13.25 -31.01
N LEU A 53 30.40 13.39 -30.65
CA LEU A 53 29.82 12.73 -29.47
C LEU A 53 29.90 11.20 -29.57
N ASP A 54 29.83 10.65 -30.78
CA ASP A 54 29.89 9.20 -30.99
C ASP A 54 31.25 8.60 -30.61
N GLU A 55 32.33 9.37 -30.73
CA GLU A 55 33.66 8.91 -30.28
C GLU A 55 33.78 8.75 -28.79
N LEU A 56 32.93 9.43 -28.01
CA LEU A 56 32.85 9.22 -26.53
C LEU A 56 32.29 7.85 -26.16
N TYR A 57 31.60 7.19 -27.08
CA TYR A 57 31.05 5.84 -26.91
C TYR A 57 31.86 4.77 -27.64
N SER A 58 33.14 5.03 -27.89
CA SER A 58 34.05 4.12 -28.63
C SER A 58 34.21 2.75 -27.92
N GLU A 59 34.00 2.70 -26.59
CA GLU A 59 34.05 1.45 -25.82
C GLU A 59 32.79 0.58 -25.99
N VAL A 60 31.70 1.14 -26.54
CA VAL A 60 30.48 0.39 -26.81
C VAL A 60 30.63 -0.32 -28.16
N PRO A 61 30.53 -1.67 -28.20
CA PRO A 61 30.58 -2.42 -29.46
C PRO A 61 29.54 -1.93 -30.46
N GLU A 62 29.91 -1.87 -31.74
CA GLU A 62 29.03 -1.32 -32.83
C GLU A 62 27.70 -2.11 -32.97
N GLU A 63 27.71 -3.40 -32.67
CA GLU A 63 26.50 -4.22 -32.68
C GLU A 63 25.49 -3.87 -31.58
N LEU A 64 25.93 -3.21 -30.51
CA LEU A 64 25.10 -2.76 -29.39
C LEU A 64 24.60 -1.33 -29.56
N LYS A 65 25.15 -0.58 -30.51
CA LYS A 65 24.71 0.80 -30.78
C LYS A 65 23.40 0.79 -31.60
N LEU A 66 22.49 1.68 -31.24
CA LEU A 66 21.26 1.87 -32.02
C LEU A 66 21.61 2.42 -33.42
N LYS A 67 21.14 1.73 -34.46
CA LYS A 67 21.37 2.11 -35.87
C LYS A 67 20.17 2.83 -36.49
N LYS A 68 19.09 2.99 -35.76
CA LYS A 68 17.87 3.69 -36.14
C LYS A 68 17.23 4.31 -34.89
N ASP A 69 16.45 5.37 -35.11
CA ASP A 69 15.65 5.96 -34.04
C ASP A 69 14.74 4.95 -33.37
N LEU A 70 14.43 5.19 -32.09
CA LEU A 70 13.46 4.39 -31.35
C LEU A 70 12.08 4.53 -31.99
N ASP A 71 11.35 3.41 -32.10
CA ASP A 71 9.98 3.39 -32.57
C ASP A 71 9.03 3.80 -31.43
N ILE A 72 9.05 5.09 -31.12
CA ILE A 72 8.21 5.73 -30.10
C ILE A 72 7.47 6.92 -30.73
N PRO A 73 6.28 7.27 -30.20
CA PRO A 73 5.56 8.46 -30.66
C PRO A 73 6.41 9.73 -30.57
N SER A 74 6.27 10.60 -31.56
CA SER A 74 6.91 11.91 -31.55
C SER A 74 6.40 12.77 -30.38
N ALA A 75 7.20 13.76 -29.99
CA ALA A 75 6.83 14.73 -28.97
C ALA A 75 5.51 15.42 -29.31
N MET A 76 4.63 15.54 -28.33
CA MET A 76 3.34 16.20 -28.42
C MET A 76 3.37 17.53 -27.65
N SER A 77 2.55 18.48 -28.07
CA SER A 77 2.27 19.67 -27.26
C SER A 77 1.49 19.29 -25.99
N GLU A 78 1.49 20.18 -25.00
CA GLU A 78 0.72 19.94 -23.74
C GLU A 78 -0.77 19.67 -24.02
N ILE A 79 -1.37 20.39 -24.94
CA ILE A 79 -2.77 20.19 -25.31
C ILE A 79 -3.00 18.79 -25.91
N GLU A 80 -2.13 18.37 -26.81
CA GLU A 80 -2.22 17.07 -27.48
C GLU A 80 -2.04 15.92 -26.49
N ILE A 81 -1.01 15.99 -25.63
CA ILE A 81 -0.78 14.92 -24.65
C ILE A 81 -1.90 14.83 -23.62
N ARG A 82 -2.44 15.96 -23.14
CA ARG A 82 -3.59 15.98 -22.24
C ARG A 82 -4.82 15.35 -22.88
N LYS A 83 -5.09 15.66 -24.16
CA LYS A 83 -6.20 15.07 -24.92
C LYS A 83 -6.00 13.56 -25.11
N HIS A 84 -4.78 13.15 -25.46
CA HIS A 84 -4.43 11.74 -25.65
C HIS A 84 -4.62 10.94 -24.35
N ILE A 85 -4.03 11.41 -23.25
CA ILE A 85 -4.16 10.76 -21.94
C ILE A 85 -5.62 10.72 -21.47
N LYS A 86 -6.38 11.82 -21.69
CA LYS A 86 -7.82 11.82 -21.37
C LYS A 86 -8.57 10.75 -22.16
N THR A 87 -8.28 10.57 -23.45
CA THR A 87 -8.89 9.52 -24.28
C THR A 87 -8.62 8.12 -23.74
N LEU A 88 -7.42 7.90 -23.15
CA LEU A 88 -7.10 6.63 -22.47
C LEU A 88 -7.83 6.52 -21.13
N ALA A 89 -7.85 7.58 -20.35
CA ALA A 89 -8.52 7.61 -19.05
C ALA A 89 -10.03 7.37 -19.17
N ASP A 90 -10.67 7.92 -20.20
CA ASP A 90 -12.12 7.79 -20.45
C ASP A 90 -12.54 6.34 -20.80
N LYS A 91 -11.58 5.44 -21.07
CA LYS A 91 -11.84 4.01 -21.25
C LYS A 91 -12.00 3.25 -19.94
N ASN A 92 -11.59 3.84 -18.80
CA ASN A 92 -11.78 3.23 -17.49
C ASN A 92 -13.20 3.49 -16.99
N LEU A 93 -13.83 2.44 -16.48
CA LEU A 93 -15.14 2.57 -15.85
C LEU A 93 -14.99 3.22 -14.47
N GLN A 94 -15.85 4.18 -14.17
CA GLN A 94 -15.97 4.75 -12.83
C GLN A 94 -16.94 3.88 -12.02
N LEU A 95 -16.40 3.03 -11.17
CA LEU A 95 -17.17 2.03 -10.44
C LEU A 95 -17.25 2.35 -8.96
N LYS A 96 -18.44 2.16 -8.37
CA LYS A 96 -18.67 2.19 -6.92
C LYS A 96 -18.27 0.84 -6.36
N SER A 97 -17.27 0.82 -5.48
CA SER A 97 -16.61 -0.42 -5.07
C SER A 97 -17.30 -1.09 -3.88
N PHE A 98 -17.70 -2.35 -4.05
CA PHE A 98 -18.03 -3.28 -2.99
C PHE A 98 -16.95 -4.36 -2.86
N ALA A 99 -15.76 -4.09 -3.38
CA ALA A 99 -14.59 -4.95 -3.25
C ALA A 99 -13.73 -4.53 -2.05
N GLY A 100 -13.04 -5.50 -1.46
CA GLY A 100 -12.15 -5.32 -0.32
C GLY A 100 -10.85 -6.10 -0.51
N ALA A 101 -10.64 -7.14 0.30
CA ALA A 101 -9.45 -8.00 0.29
C ALA A 101 -8.14 -7.23 0.52
N GLY A 102 -8.17 -6.27 1.45
CA GLY A 102 -7.00 -5.52 1.90
C GLY A 102 -6.90 -4.08 1.39
N VAL A 103 -7.75 -3.66 0.45
CA VAL A 103 -7.87 -2.27 -0.03
C VAL A 103 -9.34 -1.87 0.00
N TYR A 104 -9.65 -0.75 0.65
CA TYR A 104 -11.03 -0.37 0.91
C TYR A 104 -11.31 1.07 0.50
N ASP A 105 -12.49 1.29 -0.07
CA ASP A 105 -12.96 2.59 -0.56
C ASP A 105 -13.56 3.43 0.58
N HIS A 106 -12.72 3.81 1.56
CA HIS A 106 -13.11 4.76 2.59
C HIS A 106 -13.02 6.20 2.07
N TYR A 107 -13.84 7.09 2.64
CA TYR A 107 -13.83 8.49 2.27
C TYR A 107 -12.51 9.17 2.68
N THR A 108 -11.88 9.84 1.73
CA THR A 108 -10.72 10.69 1.99
C THR A 108 -11.17 12.15 2.16
N PRO A 109 -11.14 12.71 3.38
CA PRO A 109 -11.53 14.10 3.62
C PRO A 109 -10.75 15.10 2.78
N SER A 110 -11.44 16.10 2.22
CA SER A 110 -10.86 17.08 1.28
C SER A 110 -9.69 17.89 1.84
N VAL A 111 -9.57 18.00 3.15
CA VAL A 111 -8.43 18.66 3.81
C VAL A 111 -7.12 17.89 3.58
N ILE A 112 -7.17 16.56 3.41
CA ILE A 112 -5.97 15.75 3.20
C ILE A 112 -5.29 16.12 1.89
N PRO A 113 -5.94 16.02 0.70
CA PRO A 113 -5.31 16.45 -0.55
C PRO A 113 -4.95 17.94 -0.55
N TYR A 114 -5.69 18.79 0.15
CA TYR A 114 -5.32 20.21 0.30
C TYR A 114 -3.98 20.38 1.03
N ILE A 115 -3.76 19.70 2.14
CA ILE A 115 -2.48 19.75 2.89
C ILE A 115 -1.37 19.09 2.09
N THR A 116 -1.60 17.90 1.57
CA THR A 116 -0.55 17.10 0.90
C THR A 116 -0.14 17.68 -0.45
N SER A 117 -0.97 18.48 -1.11
CA SER A 117 -0.60 19.17 -2.36
C SER A 117 0.32 20.38 -2.15
N ARG A 118 0.57 20.80 -0.94
CA ARG A 118 1.47 21.93 -0.68
C ARG A 118 2.91 21.56 -1.04
N SER A 119 3.61 22.51 -1.67
CA SER A 119 4.97 22.30 -2.16
C SER A 119 5.96 21.92 -1.06
N GLU A 120 5.75 22.41 0.17
CA GLU A 120 6.57 22.12 1.33
C GLU A 120 6.64 20.62 1.66
N PHE A 121 5.57 19.87 1.35
CA PHE A 121 5.52 18.43 1.53
C PHE A 121 5.81 17.65 0.25
N SER A 122 5.26 18.08 -0.90
CA SER A 122 5.37 17.34 -2.15
C SER A 122 6.77 17.36 -2.77
N THR A 123 7.61 18.33 -2.43
CA THR A 123 9.01 18.41 -2.85
C THR A 123 10.00 17.82 -1.86
N SER A 124 9.54 17.38 -0.68
CA SER A 124 10.35 16.74 0.33
C SER A 124 10.67 15.29 -0.04
N TYR A 125 11.94 14.91 0.16
CA TYR A 125 12.39 13.52 0.01
C TYR A 125 12.68 12.92 1.41
N THR A 126 13.60 11.99 1.51
CA THR A 126 14.00 11.42 2.79
C THR A 126 14.64 12.49 3.68
N PRO A 127 14.19 12.66 4.93
CA PRO A 127 14.67 13.73 5.82
C PRO A 127 16.02 13.39 6.47
N TYR A 128 17.08 13.26 5.67
CA TYR A 128 18.42 12.94 6.17
C TYR A 128 19.05 14.08 6.99
N GLN A 129 18.84 15.32 6.55
CA GLN A 129 19.34 16.52 7.24
C GLN A 129 18.26 17.04 8.17
N ALA A 130 18.41 16.77 9.47
CA ALA A 130 17.43 17.15 10.48
C ALA A 130 17.19 18.66 10.51
N GLU A 131 18.24 19.46 10.26
CA GLU A 131 18.22 20.92 10.34
C GLU A 131 17.20 21.57 9.40
N ILE A 132 16.99 20.98 8.22
CA ILE A 132 16.07 21.51 7.19
C ILE A 132 14.80 20.66 7.02
N SER A 133 14.66 19.59 7.79
CA SER A 133 13.58 18.61 7.62
C SER A 133 12.69 18.47 8.85
N GLN A 134 12.68 19.47 9.74
CA GLN A 134 11.97 19.38 11.02
C GLN A 134 10.47 19.13 10.86
N GLY A 135 9.79 19.76 9.90
CA GLY A 135 8.38 19.53 9.65
C GLY A 135 8.09 18.10 9.16
N THR A 136 8.94 17.57 8.27
CA THR A 136 8.83 16.18 7.78
C THR A 136 9.08 15.18 8.91
N LEU A 137 10.11 15.38 9.71
CA LEU A 137 10.41 14.53 10.85
C LEU A 137 9.30 14.58 11.90
N GLN A 138 8.71 15.76 12.14
CA GLN A 138 7.63 15.93 13.09
C GLN A 138 6.40 15.13 12.70
N TYR A 139 5.90 15.23 11.46
CA TYR A 139 4.69 14.48 11.10
C TYR A 139 4.93 12.97 11.06
N ILE A 140 6.15 12.52 10.75
CA ILE A 140 6.51 11.10 10.87
C ILE A 140 6.48 10.66 12.33
N PHE A 141 7.02 11.46 13.24
CA PHE A 141 6.96 11.18 14.68
C PHE A 141 5.51 11.13 15.19
N GLU A 142 4.65 12.05 14.72
CA GLU A 142 3.23 12.06 15.05
C GLU A 142 2.53 10.81 14.51
N TYR A 143 2.80 10.41 13.26
CA TYR A 143 2.34 9.14 12.69
C TYR A 143 2.75 7.95 13.56
N GLN A 144 4.02 7.83 13.91
CA GLN A 144 4.50 6.77 14.78
C GLN A 144 3.73 6.72 16.12
N THR A 145 3.50 7.88 16.74
CA THR A 145 2.75 8.00 17.99
C THR A 145 1.30 7.56 17.83
N MET A 146 0.64 7.95 16.73
CA MET A 146 -0.74 7.55 16.44
C MET A 146 -0.85 6.05 16.20
N MET A 147 0.10 5.47 15.45
CA MET A 147 0.12 4.03 15.18
C MET A 147 0.39 3.19 16.45
N THR A 148 1.26 3.65 17.34
CA THR A 148 1.46 2.95 18.65
C THR A 148 0.19 2.96 19.49
N ARG A 149 -0.52 4.08 19.54
CA ARG A 149 -1.80 4.18 20.28
C ARG A 149 -2.86 3.28 19.68
N LEU A 150 -2.99 3.29 18.35
CA LEU A 150 -3.99 2.49 17.63
C LEU A 150 -3.75 0.98 17.78
N THR A 151 -2.49 0.56 17.74
CA THR A 151 -2.11 -0.86 17.81
C THR A 151 -1.92 -1.37 19.24
N GLY A 152 -1.84 -0.50 20.24
CA GLY A 152 -1.50 -0.85 21.63
C GLY A 152 -0.05 -1.31 21.79
N MET A 153 0.85 -0.90 20.88
CA MET A 153 2.26 -1.28 20.90
C MET A 153 3.14 -0.14 21.41
N ASP A 154 4.40 -0.44 21.81
CA ASP A 154 5.30 0.55 22.37
C ASP A 154 5.96 1.46 21.33
N LEU A 155 6.27 0.91 20.15
CA LEU A 155 7.06 1.57 19.11
C LEU A 155 6.46 1.35 17.73
N SER A 156 6.61 2.33 16.85
CA SER A 156 6.34 2.24 15.42
C SER A 156 7.54 2.74 14.63
N ASN A 157 7.80 2.17 13.45
CA ASN A 157 8.72 2.76 12.48
C ASN A 157 8.01 3.86 11.64
N ALA A 158 8.77 4.50 10.75
CA ALA A 158 8.31 5.55 9.86
C ALA A 158 7.46 5.03 8.67
N SER A 159 6.94 3.86 8.73
CA SER A 159 6.15 3.04 7.78
C SER A 159 6.93 1.98 7.03
N MET A 160 6.17 1.10 6.41
CA MET A 160 6.60 0.08 5.45
C MET A 160 6.04 0.41 4.06
N TYR A 161 6.44 -0.32 3.02
CA TYR A 161 5.94 -0.08 1.66
C TYR A 161 4.45 -0.38 1.54
N ASP A 162 4.04 -1.54 2.08
CA ASP A 162 2.65 -2.02 2.14
C ASP A 162 2.51 -3.07 3.26
N GLY A 163 1.29 -3.51 3.50
CA GLY A 163 1.00 -4.51 4.53
C GLY A 163 1.62 -5.89 4.27
N SER A 164 1.80 -6.27 3.01
CA SER A 164 2.41 -7.54 2.64
C SER A 164 3.90 -7.57 2.96
N THR A 165 4.62 -6.51 2.60
CA THR A 165 6.05 -6.37 2.95
C THR A 165 6.24 -6.19 4.46
N ALA A 166 5.32 -5.48 5.14
CA ALA A 166 5.34 -5.37 6.59
C ALA A 166 5.22 -6.76 7.28
N THR A 167 4.35 -7.63 6.75
CA THR A 167 4.20 -9.01 7.24
C THR A 167 5.45 -9.85 7.01
N ALA A 168 6.06 -9.74 5.83
CA ALA A 168 7.30 -10.44 5.52
C ALA A 168 8.46 -9.99 6.43
N GLU A 169 8.58 -8.71 6.69
CA GLU A 169 9.58 -8.16 7.60
C GLU A 169 9.32 -8.56 9.06
N ALA A 170 8.06 -8.65 9.48
CA ALA A 170 7.69 -9.17 10.79
C ALA A 170 8.13 -10.64 10.95
N MET A 171 7.99 -11.47 9.90
CA MET A 171 8.54 -12.82 9.86
C MET A 171 10.06 -12.81 10.08
N LEU A 172 10.80 -11.97 9.36
CA LEU A 172 12.25 -11.85 9.51
C LEU A 172 12.65 -11.38 10.92
N MET A 173 11.85 -10.48 11.54
CA MET A 173 12.05 -10.08 12.93
C MET A 173 11.89 -11.23 13.91
N CYS A 174 10.94 -12.14 13.69
CA CYS A 174 10.77 -13.35 14.51
C CYS A 174 12.03 -14.20 14.46
N VAL A 175 12.52 -14.52 13.28
CA VAL A 175 13.75 -15.31 13.08
C VAL A 175 14.97 -14.60 13.68
N ALA A 176 15.15 -13.31 13.42
CA ALA A 176 16.27 -12.53 13.96
C ALA A 176 16.28 -12.45 15.50
N SER A 177 15.13 -12.67 16.14
CA SER A 177 14.96 -12.64 17.59
C SER A 177 15.13 -14.03 18.23
N ALA A 178 14.95 -15.09 17.47
CA ALA A 178 14.87 -16.47 17.97
C ALA A 178 16.20 -17.23 17.99
N LYS A 179 17.35 -16.55 17.89
CA LYS A 179 18.71 -17.13 17.88
C LYS A 179 18.90 -18.13 16.73
N LYS A 180 18.73 -19.44 16.99
CA LYS A 180 18.97 -20.53 16.02
C LYS A 180 17.70 -21.07 15.37
N ARG A 181 16.52 -20.63 15.83
CA ARG A 181 15.24 -21.12 15.29
C ARG A 181 14.87 -20.29 14.06
N ASN A 182 14.48 -20.96 12.99
CA ASN A 182 14.08 -20.33 11.74
C ASN A 182 12.70 -20.80 11.23
N LYS A 183 11.96 -21.61 12.03
CA LYS A 183 10.62 -22.06 11.70
C LYS A 183 9.62 -20.96 12.09
N VAL A 184 8.75 -20.56 11.16
CA VAL A 184 7.68 -19.60 11.40
C VAL A 184 6.36 -20.20 10.93
N LEU A 185 5.32 -20.10 11.76
CA LEU A 185 3.97 -20.53 11.43
C LEU A 185 3.18 -19.33 10.91
N ILE A 186 2.46 -19.51 9.80
CA ILE A 186 1.56 -18.51 9.25
C ILE A 186 0.21 -19.15 8.90
N SER A 187 -0.89 -18.48 9.21
CA SER A 187 -2.22 -18.98 8.86
C SER A 187 -2.46 -18.95 7.35
N GLU A 188 -3.11 -19.98 6.81
CA GLU A 188 -3.60 -19.99 5.43
C GLU A 188 -4.71 -18.96 5.17
N THR A 189 -5.36 -18.46 6.23
CA THR A 189 -6.44 -17.47 6.13
C THR A 189 -5.97 -16.05 5.78
N PHE A 190 -4.68 -15.86 5.51
CA PHE A 190 -4.15 -14.61 4.96
C PHE A 190 -4.60 -14.36 3.53
N ASN A 191 -4.61 -13.09 3.13
CA ASN A 191 -4.71 -12.71 1.72
C ASN A 191 -3.64 -13.46 0.90
N PRO A 192 -4.03 -14.17 -0.18
CA PRO A 192 -3.10 -14.95 -1.00
C PRO A 192 -1.92 -14.15 -1.56
N SER A 193 -2.13 -12.86 -1.87
CA SER A 193 -1.04 -11.97 -2.30
C SER A 193 -0.01 -11.75 -1.21
N THR A 194 -0.45 -11.54 0.02
CA THR A 194 0.44 -11.45 1.20
C THR A 194 1.21 -12.75 1.41
N LEU A 195 0.53 -13.89 1.34
CA LEU A 195 1.20 -15.20 1.44
C LEU A 195 2.27 -15.39 0.36
N ARG A 196 2.02 -14.97 -0.88
CA ARG A 196 3.03 -15.05 -1.96
C ARG A 196 4.26 -14.20 -1.65
N VAL A 197 4.08 -12.99 -1.13
CA VAL A 197 5.19 -12.12 -0.71
C VAL A 197 5.98 -12.76 0.43
N VAL A 198 5.29 -13.20 1.50
CA VAL A 198 5.94 -13.84 2.65
C VAL A 198 6.70 -15.11 2.25
N LYS A 199 6.12 -15.97 1.41
CA LYS A 199 6.78 -17.17 0.85
C LYS A 199 8.02 -16.81 0.04
N THR A 200 8.00 -15.72 -0.73
CA THR A 200 9.15 -15.25 -1.49
C THR A 200 10.27 -14.83 -0.56
N TYR A 201 9.99 -14.03 0.45
CA TYR A 201 10.98 -13.62 1.44
C TYR A 201 11.53 -14.83 2.20
N ALA A 202 10.67 -15.74 2.66
CA ALA A 202 11.06 -16.94 3.37
C ALA A 202 12.05 -17.78 2.56
N LYS A 203 11.76 -18.02 1.28
CA LYS A 203 12.60 -18.80 0.36
C LYS A 203 14.03 -18.25 0.27
N TYR A 204 14.17 -16.93 0.08
CA TYR A 204 15.48 -16.32 -0.16
C TYR A 204 16.25 -15.99 1.12
N HIS A 205 15.57 -15.98 2.28
CA HIS A 205 16.20 -15.84 3.60
C HIS A 205 16.39 -17.18 4.33
N GLY A 206 16.04 -18.31 3.72
CA GLY A 206 16.17 -19.63 4.31
C GLY A 206 15.28 -19.85 5.54
N VAL A 207 14.11 -19.19 5.59
CA VAL A 207 13.12 -19.36 6.65
C VAL A 207 12.27 -20.60 6.35
N ASP A 208 12.12 -21.47 7.34
CA ASP A 208 11.20 -22.61 7.29
C ASP A 208 9.78 -22.13 7.60
N LEU A 209 9.06 -21.76 6.54
CA LEU A 209 7.71 -21.21 6.64
C LEU A 209 6.67 -22.32 6.54
N ILE A 210 5.97 -22.58 7.64
CA ILE A 210 4.89 -23.56 7.72
C ILE A 210 3.54 -22.80 7.62
N VAL A 211 2.80 -23.10 6.56
CA VAL A 211 1.43 -22.59 6.38
C VAL A 211 0.47 -23.52 7.13
N ILE A 212 -0.20 -23.00 8.14
CA ILE A 212 -1.20 -23.72 8.92
C ILE A 212 -2.51 -23.70 8.14
N PRO A 213 -3.08 -24.85 7.76
CA PRO A 213 -4.31 -24.92 6.99
C PRO A 213 -5.48 -24.21 7.66
N ALA A 214 -6.38 -23.65 6.84
CA ALA A 214 -7.64 -23.11 7.31
C ALA A 214 -8.60 -24.25 7.67
N GLN A 215 -9.44 -24.03 8.68
CA GLN A 215 -10.57 -24.90 8.99
C GLN A 215 -11.68 -24.77 7.92
N THR A 216 -12.67 -25.63 7.97
CA THR A 216 -13.80 -25.64 7.01
C THR A 216 -14.61 -24.35 7.05
N ASP A 217 -14.71 -23.70 8.21
CA ASP A 217 -15.36 -22.41 8.44
C ASP A 217 -14.47 -21.20 8.14
N LYS A 218 -13.34 -21.42 7.47
CA LYS A 218 -12.37 -20.37 7.08
C LYS A 218 -11.71 -19.66 8.27
N THR A 219 -11.60 -20.31 9.42
CA THR A 219 -10.81 -19.84 10.57
C THR A 219 -9.43 -20.50 10.61
N THR A 220 -8.51 -19.90 11.35
CA THR A 220 -7.16 -20.43 11.61
C THR A 220 -7.25 -21.68 12.52
N ASP A 221 -6.57 -22.77 12.15
CA ASP A 221 -6.46 -23.94 13.01
C ASP A 221 -5.51 -23.68 14.19
N LYS A 222 -6.07 -23.15 15.29
CA LYS A 222 -5.32 -22.89 16.52
C LYS A 222 -4.78 -24.17 17.16
N THR A 223 -5.48 -25.30 17.00
CA THR A 223 -5.04 -26.57 17.56
C THR A 223 -3.74 -27.03 16.89
N ALA A 224 -3.65 -26.88 15.57
CA ALA A 224 -2.42 -27.16 14.84
C ALA A 224 -1.26 -26.24 15.26
N ILE A 225 -1.55 -24.95 15.53
CA ILE A 225 -0.54 -24.00 16.03
C ILE A 225 -0.05 -24.42 17.42
N PHE A 226 -0.94 -24.73 18.36
CA PHE A 226 -0.56 -25.16 19.71
C PHE A 226 0.30 -26.41 19.68
N LYS A 227 -0.08 -27.40 18.87
CA LYS A 227 0.71 -28.62 18.69
C LYS A 227 2.10 -28.34 18.13
N ALA A 228 2.23 -27.48 17.13
CA ALA A 228 3.52 -27.13 16.56
C ALA A 228 4.42 -26.35 17.56
N LEU A 229 3.83 -25.54 18.44
CA LEU A 229 4.57 -24.83 19.48
C LEU A 229 5.19 -25.76 20.53
N GLU A 230 4.60 -26.94 20.78
CA GLU A 230 5.14 -27.95 21.70
C GLU A 230 6.50 -28.50 21.26
N GLU A 231 6.81 -28.46 19.94
CA GLU A 231 8.11 -28.88 19.39
C GLU A 231 9.26 -27.97 19.83
N GLY A 232 8.97 -26.73 20.23
CA GLY A 232 9.94 -25.78 20.81
C GLY A 232 10.92 -25.14 19.82
N ASP A 233 10.78 -25.38 18.51
CA ASP A 233 11.65 -24.87 17.43
C ASP A 233 11.05 -23.71 16.63
N VAL A 234 9.83 -23.29 16.95
CA VAL A 234 9.13 -22.18 16.30
C VAL A 234 9.70 -20.83 16.74
N ALA A 235 10.04 -19.95 15.80
CA ALA A 235 10.51 -18.59 16.05
C ALA A 235 9.35 -17.60 16.23
N GLY A 236 8.26 -17.78 15.48
CA GLY A 236 7.09 -16.92 15.57
C GLY A 236 5.85 -17.50 14.92
N VAL A 237 4.71 -16.95 15.30
CA VAL A 237 3.38 -17.26 14.76
C VAL A 237 2.77 -15.99 14.21
N ILE A 238 2.22 -16.04 13.01
CA ILE A 238 1.65 -14.88 12.28
C ILE A 238 0.19 -15.18 11.95
N VAL A 239 -0.74 -14.36 12.44
CA VAL A 239 -2.18 -14.48 12.21
C VAL A 239 -2.80 -13.18 11.72
N PRO A 240 -3.83 -13.24 10.83
CA PRO A 240 -4.55 -12.07 10.34
C PRO A 240 -5.79 -11.75 11.20
N GLN A 241 -6.16 -10.47 11.34
CA GLN A 241 -7.34 -10.05 12.07
C GLN A 241 -7.93 -8.72 11.49
N PRO A 242 -9.11 -8.72 10.85
CA PRO A 242 -9.83 -9.91 10.34
C PRO A 242 -9.02 -10.69 9.32
N ASN A 243 -9.44 -11.91 9.02
CA ASN A 243 -8.79 -12.72 8.01
C ASN A 243 -9.28 -12.41 6.58
N TYR A 244 -8.71 -13.06 5.56
CA TYR A 244 -9.02 -12.82 4.14
C TYR A 244 -10.50 -13.00 3.77
N PHE A 245 -11.21 -13.84 4.49
CA PHE A 245 -12.63 -14.10 4.26
C PHE A 245 -13.55 -13.15 5.04
N GLY A 246 -12.98 -12.17 5.76
CA GLY A 246 -13.68 -11.20 6.58
C GLY A 246 -13.94 -11.65 8.02
N VAL A 247 -13.56 -12.88 8.38
CA VAL A 247 -13.84 -13.44 9.70
C VAL A 247 -12.99 -12.78 10.79
N ILE A 248 -13.66 -12.36 11.87
CA ILE A 248 -13.01 -11.92 13.12
C ILE A 248 -12.81 -13.16 13.99
N GLU A 249 -11.54 -13.47 14.29
CA GLU A 249 -11.16 -14.67 15.03
C GLU A 249 -10.85 -14.36 16.51
N ASP A 250 -11.13 -15.30 17.40
CA ASP A 250 -10.71 -15.23 18.81
C ASP A 250 -9.33 -15.86 18.99
N PHE A 251 -8.32 -15.04 19.29
CA PHE A 251 -6.94 -15.46 19.56
C PHE A 251 -6.59 -15.53 21.05
N SER A 252 -7.59 -15.65 21.93
CA SER A 252 -7.36 -15.82 23.37
C SER A 252 -6.48 -17.06 23.65
N GLY A 253 -5.48 -16.89 24.52
CA GLY A 253 -4.51 -17.94 24.87
C GLY A 253 -3.35 -18.12 23.89
N LEU A 254 -3.41 -17.51 22.70
CA LEU A 254 -2.36 -17.68 21.68
C LEU A 254 -1.04 -17.00 22.08
N ALA A 255 -1.11 -15.79 22.65
CA ALA A 255 0.08 -15.08 23.11
C ALA A 255 0.81 -15.84 24.23
N GLU A 256 0.06 -16.35 25.21
CA GLU A 256 0.57 -17.13 26.32
C GLU A 256 1.28 -18.40 25.82
N ALA A 257 0.68 -19.11 24.87
CA ALA A 257 1.28 -20.30 24.27
C ALA A 257 2.57 -19.96 23.49
N CYS A 258 2.55 -18.90 22.69
CA CYS A 258 3.73 -18.43 22.00
C CYS A 258 4.87 -18.08 22.96
N HIS A 259 4.58 -17.31 24.01
CA HIS A 259 5.57 -16.88 24.98
C HIS A 259 6.12 -18.04 25.81
N ALA A 260 5.29 -19.03 26.18
CA ALA A 260 5.74 -20.26 26.86
C ALA A 260 6.74 -21.04 25.97
N ALA A 261 6.50 -21.09 24.66
CA ALA A 261 7.41 -21.67 23.67
C ALA A 261 8.59 -20.75 23.29
N LYS A 262 8.70 -19.55 23.89
CA LYS A 262 9.67 -18.50 23.54
C LYS A 262 9.57 -18.06 22.07
N SER A 263 8.41 -18.17 21.48
CA SER A 263 8.05 -17.70 20.14
C SER A 263 7.43 -16.32 20.21
N LEU A 264 7.53 -15.53 19.14
CA LEU A 264 6.85 -14.25 19.04
C LEU A 264 5.47 -14.41 18.41
N LEU A 265 4.49 -13.64 18.88
CA LEU A 265 3.19 -13.50 18.23
C LEU A 265 3.16 -12.24 17.37
N VAL A 266 2.82 -12.42 16.10
CA VAL A 266 2.57 -11.34 15.13
C VAL A 266 1.09 -11.32 14.79
N VAL A 267 0.43 -10.18 14.97
CA VAL A 267 -0.94 -9.95 14.52
C VAL A 267 -0.91 -8.96 13.36
N ASN A 268 -1.36 -9.42 12.19
CA ASN A 268 -1.56 -8.58 11.02
C ASN A 268 -3.00 -8.07 11.00
N THR A 269 -3.19 -6.76 10.84
CA THR A 269 -4.54 -6.19 10.80
C THR A 269 -4.62 -4.99 9.87
N MET A 270 -5.81 -4.76 9.31
CA MET A 270 -6.12 -3.51 8.63
C MET A 270 -6.25 -2.39 9.68
N ALA A 271 -5.50 -1.30 9.51
CA ALA A 271 -5.38 -0.28 10.54
C ALA A 271 -6.71 0.41 10.90
N SER A 272 -7.63 0.63 9.94
CA SER A 272 -8.94 1.24 10.22
C SER A 272 -9.82 0.37 11.14
N ALA A 273 -9.73 -0.96 11.04
CA ALA A 273 -10.49 -1.87 11.87
C ALA A 273 -10.18 -1.74 13.37
N LEU A 274 -9.00 -1.21 13.70
CA LEU A 274 -8.58 -0.96 15.09
C LEU A 274 -9.36 0.17 15.78
N GLY A 275 -10.19 0.89 15.05
CA GLY A 275 -11.14 1.84 15.64
C GLY A 275 -12.24 1.15 16.48
N ILE A 276 -12.45 -0.14 16.29
CA ILE A 276 -13.50 -0.91 16.98
C ILE A 276 -13.06 -2.30 17.45
N LEU A 277 -12.11 -2.94 16.75
CA LEU A 277 -11.61 -4.25 17.11
C LEU A 277 -10.55 -4.17 18.20
N LYS A 278 -10.44 -5.26 18.97
CA LYS A 278 -9.36 -5.46 19.95
C LYS A 278 -7.99 -5.32 19.27
N SER A 279 -7.15 -4.46 19.82
CA SER A 279 -5.84 -4.17 19.25
C SER A 279 -4.86 -5.35 19.37
N PRO A 280 -3.82 -5.41 18.51
CA PRO A 280 -2.74 -6.40 18.66
C PRO A 280 -2.09 -6.41 20.04
N GLY A 281 -1.88 -5.22 20.64
CA GLY A 281 -1.32 -5.09 21.98
C GLY A 281 -2.22 -5.74 23.04
N GLU A 282 -3.54 -5.58 22.96
CA GLU A 282 -4.51 -6.23 23.86
C GLU A 282 -4.58 -7.75 23.64
N TRP A 283 -4.27 -8.26 22.44
CA TRP A 283 -4.07 -9.68 22.18
C TRP A 283 -2.74 -10.23 22.74
N GLY A 284 -1.87 -9.37 23.28
CA GLY A 284 -0.56 -9.73 23.79
C GLY A 284 0.50 -9.93 22.70
N ALA A 285 0.25 -9.45 21.48
CA ALA A 285 1.19 -9.55 20.37
C ALA A 285 2.54 -8.89 20.70
N ASP A 286 3.62 -9.40 20.11
CA ASP A 286 4.96 -8.81 20.15
C ASP A 286 5.21 -7.86 19.00
N ILE A 287 4.55 -8.13 17.86
CA ILE A 287 4.63 -7.34 16.64
C ILE A 287 3.21 -7.17 16.07
N ALA A 288 2.87 -5.94 15.74
CA ALA A 288 1.68 -5.59 14.98
C ALA A 288 2.10 -5.06 13.61
N CYS A 289 1.50 -5.57 12.54
CA CYS A 289 1.78 -5.10 11.18
C CYS A 289 0.52 -5.15 10.33
N GLY A 290 0.55 -4.53 9.17
CA GLY A 290 -0.57 -4.57 8.23
C GLY A 290 -0.62 -3.37 7.32
N GLU A 291 -1.79 -3.15 6.72
CA GLU A 291 -2.05 -2.10 5.76
C GLU A 291 -2.81 -0.94 6.41
N ALA A 292 -2.38 0.29 6.12
CA ALA A 292 -3.01 1.51 6.63
C ALA A 292 -3.60 2.40 5.50
N GLN A 293 -3.75 1.89 4.27
CA GLN A 293 -4.37 2.60 3.15
C GLN A 293 -5.74 3.19 3.51
N SER A 294 -6.54 2.44 4.25
CA SER A 294 -7.88 2.83 4.70
C SER A 294 -7.93 4.05 5.64
N LEU A 295 -6.79 4.56 6.08
CA LEU A 295 -6.67 5.76 6.92
C LEU A 295 -6.33 7.00 6.08
N GLY A 296 -7.22 7.39 5.16
CA GLY A 296 -7.12 8.63 4.40
C GLY A 296 -6.23 8.59 3.16
N VAL A 297 -5.84 7.41 2.68
CA VAL A 297 -5.21 7.24 1.38
C VAL A 297 -6.26 6.71 0.40
N PRO A 298 -6.57 7.44 -0.69
CA PRO A 298 -7.57 6.98 -1.66
C PRO A 298 -7.12 5.67 -2.33
N MET A 299 -8.07 4.90 -2.84
CA MET A 299 -7.74 3.76 -3.69
C MET A 299 -7.01 4.23 -4.94
N ASN A 300 -5.81 3.69 -5.16
CA ASN A 300 -5.00 3.92 -6.35
C ASN A 300 -4.73 2.57 -7.01
N PHE A 301 -4.87 2.48 -8.30
CA PHE A 301 -4.72 1.25 -9.09
C PHE A 301 -3.25 0.76 -9.09
N GLY A 302 -2.82 0.14 -7.99
CA GLY A 302 -1.46 -0.35 -7.79
C GLY A 302 -0.62 0.46 -6.79
N GLY A 303 -1.22 1.37 -6.06
CA GLY A 303 -0.55 2.17 -5.03
C GLY A 303 -0.34 3.65 -5.40
N PRO A 304 0.35 4.41 -4.55
CA PRO A 304 1.04 3.93 -3.36
C PRO A 304 0.08 3.50 -2.24
N PHE A 305 0.51 2.49 -1.48
CA PHE A 305 -0.11 2.06 -0.23
C PHE A 305 0.77 2.47 0.94
N ILE A 306 0.43 2.05 2.16
CA ILE A 306 1.25 2.30 3.33
C ILE A 306 1.14 1.15 4.33
N GLY A 307 2.20 0.35 4.42
CA GLY A 307 2.33 -0.63 5.48
C GLY A 307 2.70 0.03 6.81
N TYR A 308 2.30 -0.57 7.90
CA TYR A 308 2.78 -0.20 9.23
C TYR A 308 3.43 -1.40 9.91
N LEU A 309 4.35 -1.12 10.81
CA LEU A 309 4.99 -2.11 11.68
C LEU A 309 5.27 -1.49 13.04
N CYS A 310 4.63 -2.06 14.06
CA CYS A 310 4.75 -1.65 15.46
C CYS A 310 5.21 -2.85 16.30
N THR A 311 5.91 -2.60 17.41
CA THR A 311 6.47 -3.68 18.21
C THR A 311 6.67 -3.28 19.67
N LYS A 312 6.92 -4.27 20.55
CA LYS A 312 7.37 -4.04 21.93
C LYS A 312 8.77 -3.44 21.93
N SER A 313 9.09 -2.60 22.91
CA SER A 313 10.37 -1.89 23.05
C SER A 313 11.59 -2.82 23.01
N SER A 314 11.46 -4.04 23.50
CA SER A 314 12.52 -5.05 23.51
C SER A 314 13.02 -5.44 22.12
N LEU A 315 12.20 -5.25 21.08
CA LEU A 315 12.51 -5.64 19.70
C LEU A 315 13.05 -4.49 18.84
N ILE A 316 13.21 -3.28 19.36
CA ILE A 316 13.63 -2.07 18.61
C ILE A 316 14.86 -2.31 17.73
N ARG A 317 15.84 -3.08 18.21
CA ARG A 317 17.09 -3.36 17.48
C ARG A 317 16.92 -4.32 16.30
N LYS A 318 15.75 -4.95 16.19
CA LYS A 318 15.40 -5.89 15.10
C LYS A 318 14.40 -5.29 14.12
N MET A 319 13.79 -4.18 14.50
CA MET A 319 12.77 -3.50 13.72
C MET A 319 13.35 -2.94 12.43
N PRO A 320 12.76 -3.21 11.24
CA PRO A 320 13.18 -2.62 9.97
C PRO A 320 12.74 -1.16 9.84
N GLY A 321 13.28 -0.46 8.87
CA GLY A 321 12.89 0.89 8.51
C GLY A 321 13.39 1.96 9.47
N ARG A 322 13.12 3.21 9.11
CA ARG A 322 13.54 4.38 9.89
C ARG A 322 12.69 4.58 11.13
N ILE A 323 13.29 5.18 12.13
CA ILE A 323 12.60 5.63 13.37
C ILE A 323 12.99 7.07 13.62
N VAL A 324 11.99 7.93 13.79
CA VAL A 324 12.17 9.32 14.21
C VAL A 324 12.05 9.41 15.72
N GLY A 325 12.97 10.09 16.34
CA GLY A 325 12.96 10.38 17.77
C GLY A 325 12.85 11.88 18.04
N GLN A 326 12.31 12.24 19.20
CA GLN A 326 12.30 13.60 19.71
C GLN A 326 13.56 13.83 20.54
N THR A 327 14.16 15.03 20.42
CA THR A 327 15.31 15.47 21.18
C THR A 327 15.22 16.99 21.41
N GLU A 328 16.27 17.58 21.94
CA GLU A 328 16.39 19.04 22.12
C GLU A 328 17.62 19.56 21.34
N ASP A 329 17.51 20.77 20.82
CA ASP A 329 18.64 21.47 20.21
C ASP A 329 19.56 22.08 21.28
N THR A 330 20.65 22.72 20.86
CA THR A 330 21.61 23.37 21.77
C THR A 330 21.04 24.54 22.59
N LYS A 331 19.83 24.99 22.27
CA LYS A 331 19.11 26.06 22.98
C LYS A 331 17.98 25.50 23.85
N GLY A 332 17.80 24.16 23.91
CA GLY A 332 16.72 23.51 24.64
C GLY A 332 15.37 23.50 23.92
N ASN A 333 15.33 23.82 22.62
CA ASN A 333 14.09 23.72 21.87
C ASN A 333 13.86 22.29 21.43
N ARG A 334 12.60 21.82 21.51
CA ARG A 334 12.18 20.52 20.99
C ARG A 334 12.49 20.40 19.51
N CYS A 335 13.14 19.33 19.11
CA CYS A 335 13.41 19.01 17.70
C CYS A 335 13.32 17.48 17.45
N PHE A 336 13.40 17.09 16.18
CA PHE A 336 13.25 15.72 15.75
C PHE A 336 14.45 15.27 14.91
N VAL A 337 14.84 14.00 15.06
CA VAL A 337 16.00 13.43 14.38
C VAL A 337 15.72 11.98 13.97
N LEU A 338 16.41 11.49 12.95
CA LEU A 338 16.48 10.06 12.68
C LEU A 338 17.30 9.36 13.76
N THR A 339 16.78 8.28 14.32
CA THR A 339 17.42 7.51 15.38
C THR A 339 17.71 6.09 14.96
N MET A 340 18.59 5.39 15.72
CA MET A 340 18.87 3.96 15.53
C MET A 340 19.32 3.57 14.11
N GLN A 341 19.92 4.49 13.36
CA GLN A 341 20.32 4.30 11.95
C GLN A 341 21.34 3.14 11.76
N ALA A 342 22.11 2.79 12.79
CA ALA A 342 23.06 1.69 12.74
C ALA A 342 22.45 0.31 12.35
N ARG A 343 21.12 0.18 12.36
CA ARG A 343 20.39 -1.03 11.91
C ARG A 343 20.19 -1.07 10.40
N GLU A 344 20.24 0.09 9.73
CA GLU A 344 19.82 0.25 8.35
C GLU A 344 20.79 -0.40 7.36
N GLN A 345 20.24 -0.83 6.23
CA GLN A 345 20.95 -1.59 5.19
C GLN A 345 22.15 -0.82 4.64
N HIS A 346 22.08 0.48 4.43
CA HIS A 346 23.19 1.29 3.90
C HIS A 346 24.39 1.37 4.86
N ILE A 347 24.20 1.08 6.16
CA ILE A 347 25.26 1.02 7.15
C ILE A 347 25.75 -0.43 7.34
N ARG A 348 24.83 -1.37 7.57
CA ARG A 348 25.17 -2.77 7.88
C ARG A 348 25.42 -3.64 6.67
N ARG A 349 25.02 -3.21 5.48
CA ARG A 349 25.17 -3.93 4.21
C ARG A 349 24.58 -5.35 4.32
N GLU A 350 25.33 -6.38 4.00
CA GLU A 350 24.93 -7.79 4.05
C GLU A 350 24.54 -8.30 5.45
N LYS A 351 24.93 -7.58 6.50
CA LYS A 351 24.60 -7.91 7.90
C LYS A 351 23.32 -7.24 8.40
N ALA A 352 22.64 -6.48 7.55
CA ALA A 352 21.37 -5.88 7.90
C ALA A 352 20.27 -6.96 8.03
N THR A 353 19.36 -6.76 8.96
CA THR A 353 18.20 -7.65 9.15
C THR A 353 17.17 -7.50 8.03
N SER A 354 17.19 -6.39 7.30
CA SER A 354 16.21 -6.04 6.28
C SER A 354 16.87 -5.27 5.13
N ASN A 355 16.31 -5.40 3.94
CA ASN A 355 16.65 -4.62 2.75
C ASN A 355 15.80 -3.34 2.60
N ILE A 356 14.97 -3.01 3.57
CA ILE A 356 14.16 -1.78 3.54
C ILE A 356 15.10 -0.57 3.52
N CYS A 357 14.97 0.24 2.47
CA CYS A 357 15.79 1.43 2.23
C CYS A 357 15.03 2.71 2.53
N THR A 358 13.76 2.78 2.13
CA THR A 358 12.90 3.97 2.23
C THR A 358 11.62 3.66 3.03
N ALA A 359 10.70 4.61 3.04
CA ALA A 359 9.40 4.48 3.67
C ALA A 359 8.35 5.20 2.80
N GLN A 360 7.08 5.02 3.10
CA GLN A 360 5.98 5.77 2.48
C GLN A 360 5.77 7.11 3.21
N GLY A 361 6.83 7.92 3.28
CA GLY A 361 6.84 9.15 4.09
C GLY A 361 5.71 10.11 3.78
N PHE A 362 5.37 10.29 2.49
CA PHE A 362 4.25 11.12 2.07
C PHE A 362 2.89 10.55 2.50
N MET A 363 2.73 9.23 2.45
CA MET A 363 1.51 8.57 2.93
C MET A 363 1.38 8.65 4.46
N CYS A 364 2.50 8.71 5.20
CA CYS A 364 2.47 8.98 6.64
C CYS A 364 1.77 10.31 6.96
N LEU A 365 1.98 11.34 6.13
CA LEU A 365 1.28 12.62 6.28
C LEU A 365 -0.23 12.46 6.07
N CYS A 366 -0.65 11.70 5.05
CA CYS A 366 -2.08 11.41 4.81
C CYS A 366 -2.71 10.75 6.03
N VAL A 367 -2.07 9.68 6.55
CA VAL A 367 -2.56 8.94 7.72
C VAL A 367 -2.59 9.82 8.97
N ALA A 368 -1.53 10.60 9.22
CA ALA A 368 -1.48 11.52 10.36
C ALA A 368 -2.58 12.58 10.30
N CYS A 369 -2.81 13.17 9.13
CA CYS A 369 -3.90 14.12 8.92
C CYS A 369 -5.28 13.46 9.13
N TYR A 370 -5.48 12.26 8.60
CA TYR A 370 -6.73 11.52 8.76
C TYR A 370 -7.02 11.21 10.24
N LEU A 371 -6.06 10.62 10.95
CA LEU A 371 -6.22 10.27 12.35
C LEU A 371 -6.39 11.50 13.25
N ALA A 372 -5.68 12.61 12.95
CA ALA A 372 -5.85 13.86 13.67
C ALA A 372 -7.25 14.48 13.46
N LEU A 373 -7.81 14.37 12.25
CA LEU A 373 -9.13 14.87 11.91
C LEU A 373 -10.25 14.01 12.53
N MET A 374 -10.16 12.71 12.34
CA MET A 374 -11.20 11.76 12.74
C MET A 374 -11.21 11.53 14.27
N GLY A 375 -10.03 11.43 14.87
CA GLY A 375 -9.91 11.04 16.26
C GLY A 375 -10.50 9.66 16.55
N GLU A 376 -10.58 9.29 17.81
CA GLU A 376 -11.17 8.02 18.24
C GLU A 376 -12.66 7.92 17.85
N LYS A 377 -13.41 9.00 18.08
CA LYS A 377 -14.85 9.03 17.80
C LYS A 377 -15.15 8.86 16.31
N GLY A 378 -14.51 9.64 15.45
CA GLY A 378 -14.75 9.56 14.00
C GLY A 378 -14.33 8.21 13.41
N LEU A 379 -13.20 7.65 13.87
CA LEU A 379 -12.76 6.33 13.43
C LEU A 379 -13.74 5.22 13.85
N ARG A 380 -14.31 5.33 15.06
CA ARG A 380 -15.38 4.44 15.54
C ARG A 380 -16.64 4.58 14.68
N GLU A 381 -17.14 5.79 14.45
CA GLU A 381 -18.34 6.04 13.65
C GLU A 381 -18.21 5.50 12.22
N VAL A 382 -17.06 5.67 11.56
CA VAL A 382 -16.79 5.08 10.23
C VAL A 382 -16.94 3.56 10.26
N ASN A 383 -16.40 2.90 11.28
CA ASN A 383 -16.51 1.45 11.42
C ASN A 383 -17.96 1.02 11.72
N GLU A 384 -18.68 1.74 12.57
CA GLU A 384 -20.09 1.43 12.91
C GLU A 384 -21.01 1.56 11.70
N ILE A 385 -20.82 2.58 10.87
CA ILE A 385 -21.57 2.75 9.60
C ILE A 385 -21.23 1.61 8.64
N SER A 386 -19.95 1.32 8.46
CA SER A 386 -19.47 0.24 7.58
C SER A 386 -20.00 -1.13 8.04
N TYR A 387 -19.95 -1.41 9.34
CA TYR A 387 -20.51 -2.61 9.97
C TYR A 387 -22.00 -2.75 9.68
N SER A 388 -22.77 -1.70 9.96
CA SER A 388 -24.23 -1.70 9.76
C SER A 388 -24.62 -1.93 8.30
N GLY A 389 -23.91 -1.28 7.36
CA GLY A 389 -24.11 -1.50 5.93
C GLY A 389 -23.75 -2.89 5.47
N ALA A 390 -22.63 -3.44 5.97
CA ALA A 390 -22.18 -4.79 5.61
C ALA A 390 -23.14 -5.87 6.11
N HIS A 391 -23.60 -5.77 7.35
CA HIS A 391 -24.58 -6.71 7.91
C HIS A 391 -25.93 -6.63 7.21
N TYR A 392 -26.38 -5.43 6.87
CA TYR A 392 -27.60 -5.25 6.06
C TYR A 392 -27.46 -5.92 4.68
N LEU A 393 -26.36 -5.64 3.97
CA LEU A 393 -26.14 -6.22 2.64
C LEU A 393 -26.03 -7.74 2.70
N HIS A 394 -25.29 -8.29 3.67
CA HIS A 394 -25.14 -9.72 3.90
C HIS A 394 -26.49 -10.41 4.07
N GLU A 395 -27.33 -9.93 5.00
CA GLU A 395 -28.67 -10.46 5.24
C GLU A 395 -29.53 -10.44 3.97
N LYS A 396 -29.56 -9.31 3.27
CA LYS A 396 -30.37 -9.15 2.07
C LYS A 396 -29.89 -9.96 0.89
N LEU A 397 -28.59 -10.20 0.74
CA LEU A 397 -28.06 -11.09 -0.28
C LEU A 397 -28.48 -12.56 -0.03
N LEU A 398 -28.44 -13.02 1.21
CA LEU A 398 -28.93 -14.36 1.58
C LEU A 398 -30.42 -14.52 1.27
N GLU A 399 -31.26 -13.50 1.55
CA GLU A 399 -32.69 -13.51 1.21
C GLU A 399 -32.98 -13.63 -0.27
N THR A 400 -32.02 -13.30 -1.15
CA THR A 400 -32.21 -13.44 -2.61
C THR A 400 -32.26 -14.90 -3.04
N GLY A 401 -31.64 -15.81 -2.30
CA GLY A 401 -31.42 -17.20 -2.66
C GLY A 401 -30.32 -17.43 -3.73
N ALA A 402 -29.65 -16.36 -4.18
CA ALA A 402 -28.49 -16.45 -5.07
C ALA A 402 -27.20 -16.72 -4.30
N PHE A 403 -27.20 -16.57 -2.98
CA PHE A 403 -26.06 -16.74 -2.13
C PHE A 403 -26.34 -17.58 -0.89
N GLU A 404 -25.32 -18.28 -0.42
CA GLU A 404 -25.31 -19.07 0.81
C GLU A 404 -24.14 -18.69 1.72
N GLU A 405 -24.26 -18.99 3.01
CA GLU A 405 -23.21 -18.81 4.00
C GLU A 405 -21.97 -19.64 3.69
N VAL A 406 -20.79 -19.02 3.84
CA VAL A 406 -19.49 -19.73 3.79
C VAL A 406 -19.04 -20.14 5.19
N HIS A 407 -19.23 -19.25 6.17
CA HIS A 407 -18.78 -19.40 7.55
C HIS A 407 -19.91 -19.00 8.50
N SER A 408 -20.89 -19.88 8.66
CA SER A 408 -22.04 -19.60 9.51
C SER A 408 -21.62 -19.31 10.95
N LYS A 409 -22.17 -18.22 11.54
CA LYS A 409 -21.97 -17.77 12.92
C LYS A 409 -20.61 -17.14 13.24
N GLN A 410 -19.71 -16.99 12.30
CA GLN A 410 -18.49 -16.24 12.57
C GLN A 410 -18.75 -14.73 12.46
N PRO A 411 -18.23 -13.91 13.39
CA PRO A 411 -18.40 -12.46 13.31
C PRO A 411 -17.54 -11.86 12.19
N PHE A 412 -18.03 -10.78 11.59
CA PHE A 412 -17.30 -9.99 10.62
C PHE A 412 -17.53 -8.49 10.85
N LEU A 413 -16.65 -7.65 10.33
CA LEU A 413 -16.75 -6.20 10.47
C LEU A 413 -17.48 -5.57 9.27
N ASN A 414 -16.74 -5.21 8.25
CA ASN A 414 -17.21 -4.53 7.05
C ASN A 414 -16.99 -5.36 5.78
N GLU A 415 -16.39 -6.52 5.91
CA GLU A 415 -16.08 -7.45 4.84
C GLU A 415 -16.60 -8.83 5.18
N PHE A 416 -17.20 -9.53 4.23
CA PHE A 416 -17.78 -10.85 4.41
C PHE A 416 -17.72 -11.66 3.11
N SER A 417 -17.75 -12.97 3.24
CA SER A 417 -17.72 -13.91 2.12
C SER A 417 -19.03 -14.67 2.01
N LEU A 418 -19.55 -14.78 0.77
CA LEU A 418 -20.72 -15.59 0.46
C LEU A 418 -20.40 -16.55 -0.69
N ARG A 419 -21.06 -17.72 -0.67
CA ARG A 419 -21.02 -18.69 -1.77
C ARG A 419 -22.14 -18.38 -2.74
N PHE A 420 -21.82 -18.17 -4.00
CA PHE A 420 -22.81 -18.06 -5.06
C PHE A 420 -23.38 -19.43 -5.41
N THR A 421 -24.71 -19.55 -5.51
CA THR A 421 -25.42 -20.83 -5.74
C THR A 421 -25.43 -21.27 -7.18
N GLY A 422 -25.25 -20.33 -8.12
CA GLY A 422 -25.19 -20.60 -9.55
C GLY A 422 -23.82 -21.04 -10.05
N SER A 423 -23.66 -21.12 -11.37
CA SER A 423 -22.39 -21.47 -12.02
C SER A 423 -21.38 -20.32 -11.97
N LYS A 424 -20.10 -20.62 -12.26
CA LYS A 424 -19.05 -19.64 -12.37
C LYS A 424 -19.34 -18.59 -13.46
N GLU A 425 -19.87 -19.03 -14.59
CA GLU A 425 -20.24 -18.17 -15.71
C GLU A 425 -21.35 -17.20 -15.32
N GLN A 426 -22.33 -17.66 -14.54
CA GLN A 426 -23.39 -16.81 -14.00
C GLN A 426 -22.86 -15.79 -12.98
N LEU A 427 -21.89 -16.17 -12.15
CA LEU A 427 -21.23 -15.24 -11.23
C LEU A 427 -20.47 -14.13 -11.99
N GLU A 428 -19.74 -14.48 -13.03
CA GLU A 428 -19.05 -13.50 -13.88
C GLU A 428 -20.05 -12.61 -14.64
N GLU A 429 -21.18 -13.17 -15.09
CA GLU A 429 -22.24 -12.38 -15.72
C GLU A 429 -22.88 -11.41 -14.72
N PHE A 430 -23.19 -11.84 -13.52
CA PHE A 430 -23.67 -10.98 -12.42
C PHE A 430 -22.73 -9.79 -12.16
N ARG A 431 -21.44 -10.06 -12.04
CA ARG A 431 -20.43 -9.02 -11.81
C ARG A 431 -20.32 -8.05 -12.98
N ARG A 432 -20.35 -8.56 -14.21
CA ARG A 432 -20.34 -7.76 -15.44
C ARG A 432 -21.61 -6.91 -15.57
N ASP A 433 -22.76 -7.46 -15.29
CA ASP A 433 -24.04 -6.74 -15.30
C ASP A 433 -24.02 -5.53 -14.37
N LEU A 434 -23.54 -5.72 -13.14
CA LEU A 434 -23.36 -4.65 -12.18
C LEU A 434 -22.36 -3.59 -12.65
N ALA A 435 -21.24 -3.99 -13.22
CA ALA A 435 -20.21 -3.05 -13.67
C ALA A 435 -20.68 -2.23 -14.89
N GLU A 436 -21.24 -2.88 -15.92
CA GLU A 436 -21.57 -2.25 -17.20
C GLU A 436 -22.87 -1.47 -17.15
N LYS A 437 -23.91 -1.98 -16.46
CA LYS A 437 -25.23 -1.36 -16.43
C LYS A 437 -25.43 -0.41 -15.24
N HIS A 438 -24.73 -0.66 -14.13
CA HIS A 438 -24.99 0.06 -12.88
C HIS A 438 -23.76 0.80 -12.33
N GLY A 439 -22.57 0.63 -12.94
CA GLY A 439 -21.36 1.26 -12.46
C GLY A 439 -20.93 0.75 -11.06
N ILE A 440 -21.19 -0.52 -10.75
CA ILE A 440 -20.86 -1.14 -9.45
C ILE A 440 -19.84 -2.25 -9.64
N LEU A 441 -18.73 -2.17 -8.93
CA LEU A 441 -17.78 -3.26 -8.78
C LEU A 441 -18.27 -4.14 -7.62
N ALA A 442 -18.97 -5.22 -7.95
CA ALA A 442 -19.33 -6.23 -6.97
C ALA A 442 -18.08 -6.98 -6.53
N GLY A 443 -17.92 -7.20 -5.25
CA GLY A 443 -16.92 -8.01 -4.59
C GLY A 443 -15.75 -8.63 -5.40
N ILE A 444 -14.97 -9.44 -4.76
CA ILE A 444 -13.83 -10.13 -5.38
C ILE A 444 -14.08 -11.63 -5.27
N ILE A 445 -13.91 -12.39 -6.35
CA ILE A 445 -13.92 -13.86 -6.28
C ILE A 445 -12.68 -14.28 -5.48
N ALA A 446 -12.90 -15.03 -4.41
CA ALA A 446 -11.83 -15.50 -3.54
C ALA A 446 -10.87 -16.41 -4.33
N GLU A 447 -9.58 -16.11 -4.27
CA GLU A 447 -8.56 -16.87 -4.99
C GLU A 447 -8.56 -18.33 -4.57
N GLY A 448 -8.56 -19.23 -5.54
CA GLY A 448 -8.68 -20.67 -5.31
C GLY A 448 -10.10 -21.18 -5.04
N CYS A 449 -11.11 -20.31 -5.14
CA CYS A 449 -12.51 -20.66 -4.91
C CYS A 449 -13.35 -20.12 -6.08
N ASP A 450 -13.92 -21.01 -6.89
CA ASP A 450 -14.63 -20.61 -8.11
C ASP A 450 -15.96 -19.87 -7.87
N ASN A 451 -16.58 -20.04 -6.72
CA ASN A 451 -17.91 -19.51 -6.42
C ASN A 451 -18.02 -18.78 -5.07
N ILE A 452 -16.91 -18.48 -4.42
CA ILE A 452 -16.93 -17.63 -3.21
C ILE A 452 -16.57 -16.21 -3.61
N ILE A 453 -17.44 -15.27 -3.27
CA ILE A 453 -17.23 -13.84 -3.49
C ILE A 453 -17.10 -13.14 -2.14
N ILE A 454 -16.11 -12.24 -2.05
CA ILE A 454 -15.84 -11.40 -0.89
C ILE A 454 -16.40 -10.02 -1.19
N PHE A 455 -17.34 -9.57 -0.37
CA PHE A 455 -17.92 -8.23 -0.42
C PHE A 455 -17.35 -7.36 0.70
N ALA A 456 -17.15 -6.09 0.41
CA ALA A 456 -16.82 -5.09 1.43
C ALA A 456 -17.75 -3.88 1.32
N VAL A 457 -18.18 -3.38 2.46
CA VAL A 457 -18.99 -2.17 2.58
C VAL A 457 -18.25 -1.15 3.42
N THR A 458 -18.22 0.08 2.96
CA THR A 458 -17.66 1.22 3.69
C THR A 458 -18.76 2.26 3.92
N GLU A 459 -18.47 3.28 4.70
CA GLU A 459 -19.37 4.41 4.95
C GLU A 459 -19.78 5.18 3.68
N GLN A 460 -19.11 4.94 2.55
CA GLN A 460 -19.44 5.56 1.28
C GLN A 460 -20.59 4.85 0.53
N ARG A 461 -20.97 3.64 0.92
CA ARG A 461 -21.99 2.86 0.22
C ARG A 461 -23.39 3.31 0.66
N THR A 462 -24.22 3.69 -0.32
CA THR A 462 -25.59 4.13 -0.05
C THR A 462 -26.58 2.96 -0.06
N SER A 463 -27.75 3.18 0.54
CA SER A 463 -28.85 2.21 0.50
C SER A 463 -29.36 1.94 -0.92
N GLU A 464 -29.32 2.96 -1.80
CA GLU A 464 -29.67 2.80 -3.21
C GLU A 464 -28.68 1.89 -3.95
N GLU A 465 -27.37 2.08 -3.73
CA GLU A 465 -26.34 1.25 -4.34
C GLU A 465 -26.46 -0.21 -3.87
N MET A 466 -26.68 -0.44 -2.58
CA MET A 466 -26.94 -1.77 -2.03
C MET A 466 -28.21 -2.40 -2.61
N SER A 467 -29.28 -1.62 -2.75
CA SER A 467 -30.54 -2.10 -3.34
C SER A 467 -30.37 -2.54 -4.78
N ILE A 468 -29.60 -1.81 -5.60
CA ILE A 468 -29.30 -2.19 -6.98
C ILE A 468 -28.55 -3.55 -7.01
N LEU A 469 -27.57 -3.72 -6.14
CA LEU A 469 -26.80 -4.97 -6.03
C LEU A 469 -27.71 -6.14 -5.64
N ILE A 470 -28.58 -5.96 -4.64
CA ILE A 470 -29.54 -6.97 -4.15
C ILE A 470 -30.55 -7.33 -5.25
N GLU A 471 -31.15 -6.35 -5.92
CA GLU A 471 -32.13 -6.60 -6.99
C GLU A 471 -31.49 -7.29 -8.21
N THR A 472 -30.23 -6.96 -8.50
CA THR A 472 -29.49 -7.67 -9.54
C THR A 472 -29.23 -9.11 -9.14
N ALA A 473 -28.83 -9.37 -7.90
CA ALA A 473 -28.62 -10.72 -7.40
C ALA A 473 -29.86 -11.62 -7.51
N ARG A 474 -31.06 -11.08 -7.29
CA ARG A 474 -32.34 -11.83 -7.42
C ARG A 474 -32.57 -12.45 -8.80
N LYS A 475 -31.97 -11.88 -9.85
CA LYS A 475 -32.09 -12.38 -11.23
C LYS A 475 -31.27 -13.65 -11.48
N TYR A 476 -30.32 -13.93 -10.59
CA TYR A 476 -29.37 -15.03 -10.71
C TYR A 476 -29.61 -16.14 -9.67
N LYS A 477 -30.81 -16.20 -9.12
CA LYS A 477 -31.23 -17.30 -8.25
C LYS A 477 -31.20 -18.62 -9.04
N ALA A 478 -30.57 -19.65 -8.47
CA ALA A 478 -30.52 -21.01 -9.04
C ALA A 478 -31.90 -21.68 -9.13
#